data_5aa9c8fa83b65b9fbbcb9c104d6d60fd
#
_entry.id   5aa9c8fa83b65b9fbbcb9c104d6d60fd
#
_cell.length_a   1.000
_cell.length_b   1.000
_cell.length_c   1.000
_cell.angle_alpha   90.00
_cell.angle_beta   90.00
_cell.angle_gamma   90.00
#
_symmetry.space_group_name_H-M   'P 1'
#
loop_
_entity.id
_entity.type
_entity.pdbx_description
1 polymer ?
#
loop_
_entity_poly.entity_id
_entity_poly.type
_entity_poly.pdbx_seq_one_letter_code
_entity_poly.pdbx_strand_id
1 'polypeptide(L)'
;VVAVFAAMTVAAGVPALLPRLGIPGVVLEIAAGVVIGPQVLHLVHPGPIVVTLSTLGLCVLFLLAGFEVDPDVLKGRPLRLAWRGWAASAVIACGAGYALSAAGLIEAPMFTALALTTTAVGALLPILRDAGRLGPPYGPIILATGAIGEAAPLIALSLILAGAAGAPGQALILVGFAVGAAAAVMVAARTTHGHLAAVVARTMGSSGQFPLRLVMLLMVLLIALSEELKIDLVLGAFVAGAVVRAALPHHQHEALLTRLDGLGYGFLIPIFFI
;
A
#
# COMPACT_ATOMS: atom_id res chain seq x y z
N VAL A 1 6.02 -20.53 -13.01
CA VAL A 1 6.66 -19.23 -13.27
C VAL A 1 6.32 -18.71 -14.66
N VAL A 2 6.63 -19.44 -15.76
CA VAL A 2 6.38 -18.96 -17.15
C VAL A 2 4.92 -18.59 -17.36
N ALA A 3 3.96 -19.39 -16.88
CA ALA A 3 2.54 -19.13 -17.02
C ALA A 3 2.12 -17.83 -16.29
N VAL A 4 2.71 -17.52 -15.13
CA VAL A 4 2.48 -16.25 -14.40
C VAL A 4 2.92 -15.07 -15.26
N PHE A 5 4.15 -15.12 -15.81
CA PHE A 5 4.65 -14.04 -16.67
C PHE A 5 3.85 -13.87 -17.97
N ALA A 6 3.39 -14.97 -18.56
CA ALA A 6 2.51 -14.91 -19.71
C ALA A 6 1.17 -14.25 -19.35
N ALA A 7 0.58 -14.63 -18.22
CA ALA A 7 -0.67 -14.07 -17.75
C ALA A 7 -0.57 -12.55 -17.46
N MET A 8 0.50 -12.10 -16.74
CA MET A 8 0.73 -10.65 -16.51
C MET A 8 0.88 -9.88 -17.83
N THR A 9 1.61 -10.45 -18.81
CA THR A 9 1.80 -9.77 -20.10
C THR A 9 0.47 -9.64 -20.86
N VAL A 10 -0.35 -10.70 -20.86
CA VAL A 10 -1.67 -10.67 -21.48
C VAL A 10 -2.59 -9.71 -20.74
N ALA A 11 -2.63 -9.76 -19.39
CA ALA A 11 -3.47 -8.87 -18.58
C ALA A 11 -3.12 -7.38 -18.80
N ALA A 12 -1.84 -7.05 -18.92
CA ALA A 12 -1.40 -5.68 -19.24
C ALA A 12 -1.68 -5.29 -20.70
N GLY A 13 -1.61 -6.25 -21.63
CA GLY A 13 -1.83 -6.01 -23.07
C GLY A 13 -3.31 -5.76 -23.44
N VAL A 14 -4.24 -6.39 -22.75
CA VAL A 14 -5.69 -6.28 -23.06
C VAL A 14 -6.21 -4.83 -22.94
N PRO A 15 -5.98 -4.06 -21.85
CA PRO A 15 -6.41 -2.66 -21.78
C PRO A 15 -5.72 -1.78 -22.84
N ALA A 16 -4.45 -2.07 -23.16
CA ALA A 16 -3.70 -1.31 -24.15
C ALA A 16 -4.25 -1.53 -25.58
N LEU A 17 -4.67 -2.76 -25.89
CA LEU A 17 -5.22 -3.12 -27.20
C LEU A 17 -6.71 -2.80 -27.31
N LEU A 18 -7.46 -2.84 -26.21
CA LEU A 18 -8.89 -2.65 -26.16
C LEU A 18 -9.29 -1.56 -25.15
N PRO A 19 -8.89 -0.30 -25.33
CA PRO A 19 -9.14 0.78 -24.38
C PRO A 19 -10.63 1.07 -24.14
N ARG A 20 -11.49 0.62 -25.07
CA ARG A 20 -12.95 0.79 -24.93
C ARG A 20 -13.58 -0.07 -23.84
N LEU A 21 -12.89 -1.10 -23.34
CA LEU A 21 -13.41 -1.96 -22.28
C LEU A 21 -13.43 -1.25 -20.91
N GLY A 22 -12.58 -0.24 -20.70
CA GLY A 22 -12.52 0.51 -19.43
C GLY A 22 -12.22 -0.35 -18.20
N ILE A 23 -11.64 -1.55 -18.38
CA ILE A 23 -11.34 -2.49 -17.28
C ILE A 23 -9.93 -2.17 -16.77
N PRO A 24 -9.74 -1.90 -15.47
CA PRO A 24 -8.42 -1.71 -14.89
C PRO A 24 -7.55 -2.97 -15.05
N GLY A 25 -6.24 -2.78 -15.31
CA GLY A 25 -5.29 -3.89 -15.49
C GLY A 25 -5.28 -4.87 -14.32
N VAL A 26 -5.33 -4.36 -13.09
CA VAL A 26 -5.37 -5.16 -11.85
C VAL A 26 -6.52 -6.17 -11.84
N VAL A 27 -7.71 -5.78 -12.33
CA VAL A 27 -8.87 -6.69 -12.40
C VAL A 27 -8.58 -7.85 -13.36
N LEU A 28 -7.89 -7.59 -14.47
CA LEU A 28 -7.50 -8.59 -15.43
C LEU A 28 -6.38 -9.50 -14.89
N GLU A 29 -5.47 -8.95 -14.11
CA GLU A 29 -4.42 -9.72 -13.42
C GLU A 29 -5.04 -10.71 -12.42
N ILE A 30 -5.96 -10.25 -11.56
CA ILE A 30 -6.69 -11.12 -10.63
C ILE A 30 -7.49 -12.18 -11.40
N ALA A 31 -8.22 -11.80 -12.45
CA ALA A 31 -8.99 -12.74 -13.26
C ALA A 31 -8.07 -13.78 -13.94
N ALA A 32 -6.93 -13.35 -14.46
CA ALA A 32 -5.92 -14.23 -15.03
C ALA A 32 -5.36 -15.21 -13.99
N GLY A 33 -5.08 -14.74 -12.76
CA GLY A 33 -4.66 -15.58 -11.64
C GLY A 33 -5.68 -16.66 -11.29
N VAL A 34 -6.96 -16.32 -11.21
CA VAL A 34 -8.04 -17.28 -11.00
C VAL A 34 -8.08 -18.33 -12.11
N VAL A 35 -7.93 -17.90 -13.38
CA VAL A 35 -8.00 -18.80 -14.53
C VAL A 35 -6.83 -19.78 -14.57
N ILE A 36 -5.58 -19.30 -14.38
CA ILE A 36 -4.38 -20.17 -14.46
C ILE A 36 -4.09 -20.90 -13.14
N GLY A 37 -4.74 -20.48 -12.06
CA GLY A 37 -4.58 -21.03 -10.72
C GLY A 37 -5.09 -22.46 -10.56
N PRO A 38 -4.95 -23.01 -9.34
CA PRO A 38 -5.27 -24.42 -9.05
C PRO A 38 -6.77 -24.72 -9.06
N GLN A 39 -7.63 -23.71 -9.23
CA GLN A 39 -9.09 -23.89 -9.21
C GLN A 39 -9.70 -24.05 -10.60
N VAL A 40 -9.02 -23.60 -11.67
CA VAL A 40 -9.57 -23.66 -13.04
C VAL A 40 -8.64 -24.48 -13.95
N LEU A 41 -7.51 -23.93 -14.39
CA LEU A 41 -6.63 -24.60 -15.35
C LEU A 41 -5.51 -25.43 -14.69
N HIS A 42 -5.29 -25.31 -13.39
CA HIS A 42 -4.22 -26.00 -12.65
C HIS A 42 -2.81 -25.82 -13.23
N LEU A 43 -2.56 -24.70 -13.95
CA LEU A 43 -1.28 -24.42 -14.61
C LEU A 43 -0.21 -23.90 -13.65
N VAL A 44 -0.64 -23.26 -12.57
CA VAL A 44 0.26 -22.68 -11.57
C VAL A 44 -0.10 -23.20 -10.19
N HIS A 45 0.93 -23.69 -9.48
CA HIS A 45 0.87 -23.99 -8.07
C HIS A 45 1.79 -23.04 -7.32
N PRO A 46 1.41 -22.55 -6.13
CA PRO A 46 2.23 -21.64 -5.34
C PRO A 46 3.49 -22.35 -4.84
N GLY A 47 4.56 -22.26 -5.65
CA GLY A 47 5.89 -22.73 -5.25
C GLY A 47 6.66 -21.63 -4.49
N PRO A 48 7.78 -21.99 -3.81
CA PRO A 48 8.52 -21.03 -2.96
C PRO A 48 8.93 -19.74 -3.68
N ILE A 49 9.31 -19.84 -4.95
CA ILE A 49 9.72 -18.67 -5.76
C ILE A 49 8.53 -17.73 -6.00
N VAL A 50 7.36 -18.28 -6.35
CA VAL A 50 6.15 -17.48 -6.62
C VAL A 50 5.70 -16.80 -5.32
N VAL A 51 5.69 -17.54 -4.22
CA VAL A 51 5.32 -16.99 -2.89
C VAL A 51 6.27 -15.85 -2.48
N THR A 52 7.58 -16.03 -2.64
CA THR A 52 8.55 -14.99 -2.29
C THR A 52 8.37 -13.74 -3.16
N LEU A 53 8.23 -13.90 -4.48
CA LEU A 53 8.03 -12.78 -5.39
C LEU A 53 6.68 -12.08 -5.14
N SER A 54 5.63 -12.84 -4.85
CA SER A 54 4.32 -12.32 -4.48
C SER A 54 4.39 -11.49 -3.19
N THR A 55 5.07 -12.00 -2.16
CA THR A 55 5.30 -11.25 -0.90
C THR A 55 6.07 -9.96 -1.15
N LEU A 56 7.12 -10.00 -1.98
CA LEU A 56 7.84 -8.78 -2.37
C LEU A 56 6.96 -7.82 -3.17
N GLY A 57 6.09 -8.34 -4.04
CA GLY A 57 5.09 -7.56 -4.78
C GLY A 57 4.13 -6.83 -3.85
N LEU A 58 3.61 -7.55 -2.85
CA LEU A 58 2.78 -6.97 -1.78
C LEU A 58 3.53 -5.88 -1.03
N CYS A 59 4.77 -6.11 -0.62
CA CYS A 59 5.58 -5.12 0.09
C CYS A 59 5.83 -3.87 -0.77
N VAL A 60 6.12 -4.03 -2.07
CA VAL A 60 6.31 -2.89 -2.98
C VAL A 60 5.00 -2.14 -3.21
N LEU A 61 3.87 -2.82 -3.28
CA LEU A 61 2.56 -2.19 -3.35
C LEU A 61 2.32 -1.27 -2.14
N PHE A 62 2.60 -1.76 -0.93
CA PHE A 62 2.43 -0.96 0.29
C PHE A 62 3.52 0.10 0.47
N LEU A 63 4.73 -0.12 -0.05
CA LEU A 63 5.74 0.93 -0.16
C LEU A 63 5.23 2.10 -1.02
N LEU A 64 4.64 1.80 -2.18
CA LEU A 64 4.03 2.81 -3.05
C LEU A 64 2.86 3.52 -2.38
N ALA A 65 1.96 2.76 -1.76
CA ALA A 65 0.84 3.33 -0.99
C ALA A 65 1.34 4.29 0.12
N GLY A 66 2.37 3.89 0.88
CA GLY A 66 3.00 4.75 1.87
C GLY A 66 3.68 5.99 1.27
N PHE A 67 4.30 5.84 0.10
CA PHE A 67 4.91 6.96 -0.63
C PHE A 67 3.87 7.96 -1.17
N GLU A 68 2.67 7.54 -1.49
CA GLU A 68 1.57 8.41 -1.91
C GLU A 68 1.03 9.28 -0.77
N VAL A 69 1.24 8.88 0.49
CA VAL A 69 0.82 9.63 1.65
C VAL A 69 1.63 10.92 1.78
N ASP A 70 1.02 12.05 1.47
CA ASP A 70 1.64 13.37 1.63
C ASP A 70 1.40 13.89 3.05
N PRO A 71 2.47 14.05 3.87
CA PRO A 71 2.32 14.57 5.24
C PRO A 71 1.71 15.98 5.30
N ASP A 72 1.82 16.77 4.22
CA ASP A 72 1.25 18.12 4.18
C ASP A 72 -0.25 18.11 3.95
N VAL A 73 -0.77 17.10 3.25
CA VAL A 73 -2.22 16.86 3.09
C VAL A 73 -2.83 16.32 4.38
N LEU A 74 -2.05 15.62 5.20
CA LEU A 74 -2.47 15.09 6.49
C LEU A 74 -2.47 16.15 7.62
N LYS A 75 -2.91 17.39 7.30
CA LYS A 75 -2.99 18.48 8.28
C LYS A 75 -4.34 19.20 8.19
N GLY A 76 -4.77 19.76 9.30
CA GLY A 76 -5.89 20.69 9.35
C GLY A 76 -7.27 20.08 9.00
N ARG A 77 -8.02 20.76 8.14
CA ARG A 77 -9.40 20.39 7.77
C ARG A 77 -9.49 19.06 6.99
N PRO A 78 -8.64 18.78 5.99
CA PRO A 78 -8.67 17.51 5.26
C PRO A 78 -8.53 16.30 6.19
N LEU A 79 -7.52 16.30 7.07
CA LEU A 79 -7.30 15.22 8.03
C LEU A 79 -8.50 14.99 8.96
N ARG A 80 -9.08 16.09 9.49
CA ARG A 80 -10.28 15.97 10.37
C ARG A 80 -11.48 15.39 9.65
N LEU A 81 -11.68 15.76 8.39
CA LEU A 81 -12.78 15.21 7.59
C LEU A 81 -12.52 13.75 7.24
N ALA A 82 -11.29 13.38 6.89
CA ALA A 82 -10.89 12.01 6.61
C ALA A 82 -11.13 11.09 7.82
N TRP A 83 -10.69 11.50 9.02
CA TRP A 83 -10.93 10.74 10.26
C TRP A 83 -12.42 10.60 10.58
N ARG A 84 -13.21 11.67 10.43
CA ARG A 84 -14.66 11.62 10.68
C ARG A 84 -15.36 10.72 9.67
N GLY A 85 -14.98 10.81 8.38
CA GLY A 85 -15.52 9.96 7.33
C GLY A 85 -15.18 8.49 7.57
N TRP A 86 -13.92 8.19 7.86
CA TRP A 86 -13.48 6.83 8.18
C TRP A 86 -14.16 6.27 9.44
N ALA A 87 -14.26 7.06 10.52
CA ALA A 87 -14.95 6.63 11.73
C ALA A 87 -16.44 6.34 11.49
N ALA A 88 -17.12 7.17 10.69
CA ALA A 88 -18.50 6.93 10.30
C ALA A 88 -18.62 5.64 9.48
N SER A 89 -17.75 5.43 8.50
CA SER A 89 -17.68 4.19 7.73
C SER A 89 -17.41 2.97 8.60
N ALA A 90 -16.51 3.08 9.57
CA ALA A 90 -16.20 2.00 10.51
C ALA A 90 -17.41 1.62 11.39
N VAL A 91 -18.17 2.61 11.87
CA VAL A 91 -19.41 2.36 12.63
C VAL A 91 -20.45 1.64 11.78
N ILE A 92 -20.65 2.09 10.53
CA ILE A 92 -21.60 1.45 9.60
C ILE A 92 -21.13 0.04 9.27
N ALA A 93 -19.84 -0.15 8.97
CA ALA A 93 -19.27 -1.45 8.63
C ALA A 93 -19.33 -2.44 9.81
N CYS A 94 -19.08 -1.97 11.05
CA CYS A 94 -19.26 -2.79 12.25
C CYS A 94 -20.74 -3.18 12.41
N GLY A 95 -21.67 -2.25 12.26
CA GLY A 95 -23.11 -2.54 12.32
C GLY A 95 -23.52 -3.59 11.27
N ALA A 96 -23.06 -3.43 10.03
CA ALA A 96 -23.32 -4.38 8.97
C ALA A 96 -22.68 -5.75 9.24
N GLY A 97 -21.42 -5.78 9.68
CA GLY A 97 -20.69 -7.00 10.03
C GLY A 97 -21.40 -7.80 11.14
N TYR A 98 -21.79 -7.13 12.21
CA TYR A 98 -22.51 -7.79 13.31
C TYR A 98 -23.92 -8.23 12.90
N ALA A 99 -24.64 -7.46 12.07
CA ALA A 99 -25.94 -7.85 11.53
C ALA A 99 -25.84 -9.10 10.63
N LEU A 100 -24.85 -9.17 9.74
CA LEU A 100 -24.57 -10.33 8.90
C LEU A 100 -24.18 -11.56 9.73
N SER A 101 -23.40 -11.37 10.79
CA SER A 101 -23.05 -12.47 11.70
C SER A 101 -24.26 -12.97 12.47
N ALA A 102 -25.13 -12.09 12.94
CA ALA A 102 -26.40 -12.49 13.59
C ALA A 102 -27.35 -13.23 12.64
N ALA A 103 -27.27 -12.96 11.33
CA ALA A 103 -27.98 -13.69 10.30
C ALA A 103 -27.30 -15.03 9.91
N GLY A 104 -26.18 -15.39 10.52
CA GLY A 104 -25.42 -16.62 10.21
C GLY A 104 -24.69 -16.62 8.87
N LEU A 105 -24.50 -15.43 8.26
CA LEU A 105 -23.87 -15.30 6.94
C LEU A 105 -22.34 -15.16 7.01
N ILE A 106 -21.79 -14.72 8.14
CA ILE A 106 -20.35 -14.58 8.35
C ILE A 106 -19.95 -14.98 9.78
N GLU A 107 -18.73 -15.54 9.91
CA GLU A 107 -18.19 -15.99 11.21
C GLU A 107 -17.34 -14.93 11.90
N ALA A 108 -16.73 -14.00 11.14
CA ALA A 108 -15.76 -13.03 11.64
C ALA A 108 -16.21 -11.57 11.40
N PRO A 109 -17.20 -11.05 12.15
CA PRO A 109 -17.81 -9.75 11.89
C PRO A 109 -16.84 -8.59 11.96
N MET A 110 -15.88 -8.63 12.88
CA MET A 110 -14.90 -7.55 13.06
C MET A 110 -13.90 -7.47 11.90
N PHE A 111 -13.40 -8.62 11.44
CA PHE A 111 -12.49 -8.66 10.28
C PHE A 111 -13.21 -8.21 9.01
N THR A 112 -14.45 -8.65 8.80
CA THR A 112 -15.29 -8.22 7.68
C THR A 112 -15.54 -6.70 7.74
N ALA A 113 -15.85 -6.16 8.93
CA ALA A 113 -16.05 -4.73 9.11
C ALA A 113 -14.79 -3.94 8.74
N LEU A 114 -13.61 -4.35 9.21
CA LEU A 114 -12.35 -3.70 8.85
C LEU A 114 -12.07 -3.77 7.34
N ALA A 115 -12.27 -4.94 6.72
CA ALA A 115 -12.10 -5.08 5.28
C ALA A 115 -13.01 -4.12 4.49
N LEU A 116 -14.25 -3.90 4.94
CA LEU A 116 -15.18 -2.96 4.32
C LEU A 116 -14.78 -1.49 4.49
N THR A 117 -13.88 -1.16 5.41
CA THR A 117 -13.40 0.22 5.61
C THR A 117 -12.10 0.53 4.89
N THR A 118 -11.49 -0.45 4.23
CA THR A 118 -10.26 -0.25 3.46
C THR A 118 -10.52 0.54 2.19
N THR A 119 -9.54 1.34 1.80
CA THR A 119 -9.53 2.06 0.51
C THR A 119 -8.26 1.71 -0.24
N ALA A 120 -8.29 1.82 -1.57
CA ALA A 120 -7.14 1.60 -2.44
C ALA A 120 -6.79 2.91 -3.15
N VAL A 121 -5.93 3.74 -2.53
CA VAL A 121 -5.52 5.03 -3.10
C VAL A 121 -4.70 4.81 -4.36
N GLY A 122 -3.82 3.81 -4.38
CA GLY A 122 -2.99 3.49 -5.53
C GLY A 122 -3.79 3.21 -6.80
N ALA A 123 -4.98 2.62 -6.70
CA ALA A 123 -5.87 2.43 -7.84
C ALA A 123 -6.68 3.70 -8.18
N LEU A 124 -7.02 4.51 -7.18
CA LEU A 124 -7.85 5.71 -7.35
C LEU A 124 -7.05 6.90 -7.88
N LEU A 125 -5.80 7.04 -7.45
CA LEU A 125 -4.96 8.21 -7.74
C LEU A 125 -4.74 8.45 -9.24
N PRO A 126 -4.37 7.46 -10.07
CA PRO A 126 -4.25 7.64 -11.51
C PRO A 126 -5.55 8.13 -12.15
N ILE A 127 -6.69 7.55 -11.76
CA ILE A 127 -8.00 7.91 -12.28
C ILE A 127 -8.34 9.37 -11.96
N LEU A 128 -8.07 9.81 -10.73
CA LEU A 128 -8.31 11.19 -10.32
C LEU A 128 -7.35 12.18 -11.00
N ARG A 129 -6.10 11.77 -11.22
CA ARG A 129 -5.08 12.55 -11.92
C ARG A 129 -5.50 12.79 -13.37
N ASP A 130 -5.87 11.73 -14.08
CA ASP A 130 -6.32 11.78 -15.48
C ASP A 130 -7.62 12.59 -15.64
N ALA A 131 -8.50 12.50 -14.64
CA ALA A 131 -9.73 13.30 -14.59
C ALA A 131 -9.51 14.78 -14.17
N GLY A 132 -8.28 15.20 -13.81
CA GLY A 132 -7.97 16.55 -13.34
C GLY A 132 -8.62 16.93 -12.00
N ARG A 133 -8.94 15.93 -11.16
CA ARG A 133 -9.69 16.10 -9.91
C ARG A 133 -8.84 16.18 -8.64
N LEU A 134 -7.51 16.20 -8.77
CA LEU A 134 -6.59 16.29 -7.63
C LEU A 134 -6.38 17.72 -7.09
N GLY A 135 -6.91 18.74 -7.78
CA GLY A 135 -6.84 20.14 -7.34
C GLY A 135 -7.80 20.47 -6.18
N PRO A 136 -7.54 21.61 -5.49
CA PRO A 136 -8.47 22.13 -4.48
C PRO A 136 -9.88 22.38 -5.05
N PRO A 137 -10.93 22.24 -4.22
CA PRO A 137 -10.91 21.93 -2.78
C PRO A 137 -10.97 20.43 -2.46
N TYR A 138 -11.20 19.56 -3.42
CA TYR A 138 -11.52 18.14 -3.19
C TYR A 138 -10.30 17.24 -3.11
N GLY A 139 -9.27 17.48 -3.93
CA GLY A 139 -8.08 16.62 -4.02
C GLY A 139 -7.45 16.33 -2.66
N PRO A 140 -7.12 17.34 -1.84
CA PRO A 140 -6.56 17.12 -0.51
C PRO A 140 -7.44 16.29 0.42
N ILE A 141 -8.77 16.42 0.32
CA ILE A 141 -9.71 15.66 1.16
C ILE A 141 -9.73 14.20 0.71
N ILE A 142 -9.77 13.95 -0.60
CA ILE A 142 -9.77 12.60 -1.17
C ILE A 142 -8.47 11.88 -0.82
N LEU A 143 -7.31 12.54 -0.99
CA LEU A 143 -6.00 11.99 -0.65
C LEU A 143 -5.90 11.67 0.85
N ALA A 144 -6.34 12.58 1.73
CA ALA A 144 -6.35 12.34 3.17
C ALA A 144 -7.29 11.19 3.55
N THR A 145 -8.48 11.11 2.91
CA THR A 145 -9.44 10.02 3.16
C THR A 145 -8.88 8.68 2.71
N GLY A 146 -8.21 8.65 1.56
CA GLY A 146 -7.55 7.46 1.07
C GLY A 146 -6.43 7.00 2.00
N ALA A 147 -5.53 7.91 2.38
CA ALA A 147 -4.42 7.60 3.28
C ALA A 147 -4.89 7.06 4.65
N ILE A 148 -5.93 7.67 5.24
CA ILE A 148 -6.53 7.17 6.48
C ILE A 148 -7.22 5.83 6.26
N GLY A 149 -7.93 5.66 5.13
CA GLY A 149 -8.63 4.42 4.79
C GLY A 149 -7.69 3.26 4.44
N GLU A 150 -6.43 3.50 4.13
CA GLU A 150 -5.39 2.47 4.02
C GLU A 150 -4.72 2.18 5.37
N ALA A 151 -4.23 3.22 6.05
CA ALA A 151 -3.44 3.06 7.26
C ALA A 151 -4.28 2.63 8.48
N ALA A 152 -5.46 3.22 8.69
CA ALA A 152 -6.24 2.99 9.89
C ALA A 152 -6.77 1.54 10.03
N PRO A 153 -7.31 0.90 8.98
CA PRO A 153 -7.70 -0.51 9.06
C PRO A 153 -6.53 -1.45 9.35
N LEU A 154 -5.35 -1.20 8.77
CA LEU A 154 -4.14 -1.99 9.01
C LEU A 154 -3.70 -1.91 10.48
N ILE A 155 -3.66 -0.70 11.03
CA ILE A 155 -3.33 -0.48 12.45
C ILE A 155 -4.39 -1.13 13.35
N ALA A 156 -5.68 -0.96 13.04
CA ALA A 156 -6.77 -1.56 13.80
C ALA A 156 -6.71 -3.09 13.76
N LEU A 157 -6.46 -3.68 12.60
CA LEU A 157 -6.30 -5.13 12.43
C LEU A 157 -5.14 -5.66 13.28
N SER A 158 -3.99 -4.99 13.22
CA SER A 158 -2.80 -5.37 14.00
C SER A 158 -3.06 -5.29 15.50
N LEU A 159 -3.81 -4.27 15.96
CA LEU A 159 -4.21 -4.12 17.36
C LEU A 159 -5.17 -5.22 17.83
N ILE A 160 -6.13 -5.61 16.97
CA ILE A 160 -7.10 -6.67 17.27
C ILE A 160 -6.39 -8.01 17.37
N LEU A 161 -5.50 -8.32 16.43
CA LEU A 161 -4.73 -9.56 16.44
C LEU A 161 -3.82 -9.63 17.67
N ALA A 162 -3.16 -8.54 18.03
CA ALA A 162 -2.37 -8.44 19.25
C ALA A 162 -3.21 -8.66 20.52
N GLY A 163 -4.41 -8.09 20.58
CA GLY A 163 -5.34 -8.27 21.70
C GLY A 163 -5.89 -9.70 21.79
N ALA A 164 -6.24 -10.31 20.65
CA ALA A 164 -6.75 -11.68 20.58
C ALA A 164 -5.68 -12.72 21.00
N ALA A 165 -4.40 -12.43 20.78
CA ALA A 165 -3.29 -13.27 21.23
C ALA A 165 -3.06 -13.23 22.77
N GLY A 166 -3.83 -12.44 23.52
CA GLY A 166 -3.71 -12.29 24.98
C GLY A 166 -2.37 -11.69 25.43
N ALA A 167 -1.67 -10.99 24.55
CA ALA A 167 -0.35 -10.43 24.79
C ALA A 167 -0.42 -8.88 24.88
N PRO A 168 -0.70 -8.29 26.04
CA PRO A 168 -0.78 -6.83 26.19
C PRO A 168 0.54 -6.14 25.79
N GLY A 169 1.67 -6.82 25.89
CA GLY A 169 2.95 -6.36 25.40
C GLY A 169 2.98 -6.13 23.88
N GLN A 170 2.25 -6.92 23.11
CA GLN A 170 2.21 -6.78 21.64
C GLN A 170 1.51 -5.47 21.21
N ALA A 171 0.42 -5.09 21.90
CA ALA A 171 -0.24 -3.82 21.65
C ALA A 171 0.69 -2.63 21.96
N LEU A 172 1.48 -2.72 23.05
CA LEU A 172 2.47 -1.70 23.39
C LEU A 172 3.60 -1.61 22.35
N ILE A 173 4.08 -2.76 21.84
CA ILE A 173 5.09 -2.81 20.76
C ILE A 173 4.54 -2.15 19.50
N LEU A 174 3.29 -2.43 19.13
CA LEU A 174 2.66 -1.82 17.95
C LEU A 174 2.50 -0.30 18.10
N VAL A 175 2.05 0.16 19.27
CA VAL A 175 1.98 1.61 19.58
C VAL A 175 3.38 2.22 19.52
N GLY A 176 4.39 1.57 20.10
CA GLY A 176 5.78 1.99 20.03
C GLY A 176 6.29 2.08 18.59
N PHE A 177 5.97 1.08 17.75
CA PHE A 177 6.31 1.09 16.33
C PHE A 177 5.61 2.25 15.59
N ALA A 178 4.31 2.47 15.81
CA ALA A 178 3.56 3.57 15.19
C ALA A 178 4.11 4.95 15.61
N VAL A 179 4.46 5.13 16.89
CA VAL A 179 5.10 6.36 17.39
C VAL A 179 6.49 6.52 16.78
N GLY A 180 7.29 5.45 16.71
CA GLY A 180 8.60 5.45 16.08
C GLY A 180 8.52 5.77 14.58
N ALA A 181 7.54 5.21 13.88
CA ALA A 181 7.28 5.50 12.47
C ALA A 181 6.89 6.98 12.27
N ALA A 182 5.98 7.52 13.08
CA ALA A 182 5.61 8.93 13.04
C ALA A 182 6.82 9.84 13.33
N ALA A 183 7.65 9.49 14.31
CA ALA A 183 8.88 10.21 14.60
C ALA A 183 9.88 10.15 13.43
N ALA A 184 10.05 8.98 12.80
CA ALA A 184 10.91 8.81 11.63
C ALA A 184 10.45 9.69 10.46
N VAL A 185 9.16 9.71 10.16
CA VAL A 185 8.56 10.59 9.12
C VAL A 185 8.79 12.07 9.47
N MET A 186 8.58 12.47 10.73
CA MET A 186 8.82 13.87 11.16
C MET A 186 10.30 14.27 11.05
N VAL A 187 11.22 13.39 11.44
CA VAL A 187 12.66 13.63 11.32
C VAL A 187 13.05 13.71 9.84
N ALA A 188 12.57 12.77 9.02
CA ALA A 188 12.81 12.76 7.58
C ALA A 188 12.33 14.07 6.94
N ALA A 189 11.13 14.54 7.27
CA ALA A 189 10.58 15.80 6.77
C ALA A 189 11.43 17.03 7.15
N ARG A 190 12.08 17.02 8.32
CA ARG A 190 12.98 18.11 8.75
C ARG A 190 14.34 18.08 8.07
N THR A 191 14.76 16.93 7.56
CA THR A 191 16.08 16.73 6.93
C THR A 191 16.05 16.79 5.40
N THR A 192 14.92 17.15 4.81
CA THR A 192 14.64 17.18 3.35
C THR A 192 15.67 17.97 2.52
N HIS A 193 16.38 18.93 3.12
CA HIS A 193 17.43 19.74 2.46
C HIS A 193 18.84 19.27 2.81
N GLY A 194 19.02 18.10 3.40
CA GLY A 194 20.29 17.57 3.86
C GLY A 194 21.17 16.98 2.75
N HIS A 195 22.36 16.54 3.14
CA HIS A 195 23.34 15.95 2.23
C HIS A 195 22.81 14.73 1.46
N LEU A 196 21.96 13.92 2.08
CA LEU A 196 21.32 12.75 1.44
C LEU A 196 20.43 13.15 0.26
N ALA A 197 19.61 14.19 0.41
CA ALA A 197 18.76 14.68 -0.68
C ALA A 197 19.60 15.16 -1.87
N ALA A 198 20.74 15.81 -1.62
CA ALA A 198 21.66 16.22 -2.66
C ALA A 198 22.35 15.03 -3.37
N VAL A 199 22.72 13.98 -2.62
CA VAL A 199 23.29 12.75 -3.20
C VAL A 199 22.26 12.02 -4.03
N VAL A 200 21.04 11.87 -3.52
CA VAL A 200 19.91 11.27 -4.26
C VAL A 200 19.65 12.03 -5.56
N ALA A 201 19.61 13.38 -5.52
CA ALA A 201 19.41 14.20 -6.70
C ALA A 201 20.49 13.97 -7.77
N ARG A 202 21.76 13.94 -7.38
CA ARG A 202 22.91 13.74 -8.29
C ARG A 202 22.94 12.34 -8.90
N THR A 203 22.46 11.34 -8.17
CA THR A 203 22.49 9.94 -8.60
C THR A 203 21.19 9.46 -9.22
N MET A 204 20.15 10.31 -9.25
CA MET A 204 18.87 9.98 -9.83
C MET A 204 18.97 9.55 -11.31
N GLY A 205 19.86 10.18 -12.09
CA GLY A 205 20.09 9.86 -13.51
C GLY A 205 21.14 8.79 -13.76
N SER A 206 21.83 8.28 -12.73
CA SER A 206 22.93 7.33 -12.90
C SER A 206 22.45 5.90 -13.15
N SER A 207 23.23 5.13 -13.91
CA SER A 207 22.99 3.70 -14.15
C SER A 207 23.03 2.86 -12.87
N GLY A 208 23.70 3.35 -11.81
CA GLY A 208 23.80 2.68 -10.52
C GLY A 208 22.49 2.63 -9.73
N GLN A 209 21.47 3.44 -10.10
CA GLN A 209 20.14 3.47 -9.47
C GLN A 209 20.19 3.57 -7.95
N PHE A 210 21.14 4.37 -7.42
CA PHE A 210 21.37 4.48 -5.97
C PHE A 210 20.09 4.84 -5.18
N PRO A 211 19.25 5.80 -5.61
CA PRO A 211 18.01 6.11 -4.89
C PRO A 211 17.07 4.91 -4.77
N LEU A 212 16.90 4.15 -5.85
CA LEU A 212 16.05 2.96 -5.83
C LEU A 212 16.58 1.90 -4.85
N ARG A 213 17.90 1.65 -4.88
CA ARG A 213 18.54 0.70 -3.95
C ARG A 213 18.40 1.13 -2.50
N LEU A 214 18.52 2.43 -2.21
CA LEU A 214 18.35 2.98 -0.87
C LEU A 214 16.91 2.78 -0.37
N VAL A 215 15.93 3.02 -1.22
CA VAL A 215 14.52 2.79 -0.89
C VAL A 215 14.23 1.32 -0.62
N MET A 216 14.74 0.42 -1.49
CA MET A 216 14.59 -1.01 -1.28
C MET A 216 15.28 -1.49 0.00
N LEU A 217 16.48 -0.97 0.30
CA LEU A 217 17.17 -1.27 1.56
C LEU A 217 16.35 -0.83 2.77
N LEU A 218 15.81 0.40 2.75
CA LEU A 218 14.97 0.90 3.84
C LEU A 218 13.71 0.03 4.01
N MET A 219 13.06 -0.33 2.91
CA MET A 219 11.90 -1.22 2.92
C MET A 219 12.24 -2.55 3.60
N VAL A 220 13.31 -3.22 3.16
CA VAL A 220 13.74 -4.51 3.72
C VAL A 220 14.10 -4.39 5.19
N LEU A 221 14.78 -3.32 5.60
CA LEU A 221 15.12 -3.08 7.02
C LEU A 221 13.87 -2.91 7.89
N LEU A 222 12.87 -2.16 7.42
CA LEU A 222 11.64 -1.96 8.18
C LEU A 222 10.74 -3.21 8.17
N ILE A 223 10.75 -4.00 7.10
CA ILE A 223 10.11 -5.32 7.06
C ILE A 223 10.77 -6.24 8.09
N ALA A 224 12.09 -6.36 8.09
CA ALA A 224 12.81 -7.18 9.05
C ALA A 224 12.54 -6.74 10.50
N LEU A 225 12.50 -5.44 10.75
CA LEU A 225 12.12 -4.90 12.05
C LEU A 225 10.68 -5.28 12.44
N SER A 226 9.74 -5.22 11.48
CA SER A 226 8.35 -5.61 11.72
C SER A 226 8.24 -7.11 12.06
N GLU A 227 8.98 -7.98 11.36
CA GLU A 227 9.05 -9.41 11.65
C GLU A 227 9.60 -9.70 13.06
N GLU A 228 10.72 -9.06 13.45
CA GLU A 228 11.29 -9.18 14.80
C GLU A 228 10.32 -8.73 15.90
N LEU A 229 9.55 -7.68 15.62
CA LEU A 229 8.52 -7.16 16.52
C LEU A 229 7.21 -7.96 16.46
N LYS A 230 7.11 -8.97 15.60
CA LYS A 230 5.88 -9.76 15.32
C LYS A 230 4.71 -8.88 14.88
N ILE A 231 5.00 -7.86 14.10
CA ILE A 231 4.05 -6.96 13.44
C ILE A 231 3.94 -7.38 11.98
N ASP A 232 2.81 -7.07 11.34
CA ASP A 232 2.62 -7.35 9.93
C ASP A 232 3.69 -6.65 9.07
N LEU A 233 4.33 -7.39 8.18
CA LEU A 233 5.40 -6.91 7.29
C LEU A 233 4.92 -5.77 6.36
N VAL A 234 3.63 -5.77 6.02
CA VAL A 234 2.98 -4.74 5.21
C VAL A 234 3.09 -3.35 5.85
N LEU A 235 2.96 -3.29 7.19
CA LEU A 235 3.07 -2.04 7.92
C LEU A 235 4.50 -1.46 7.85
N GLY A 236 5.53 -2.33 7.90
CA GLY A 236 6.92 -1.91 7.72
C GLY A 236 7.18 -1.33 6.32
N ALA A 237 6.67 -1.99 5.29
CA ALA A 237 6.77 -1.52 3.91
C ALA A 237 6.06 -0.17 3.70
N PHE A 238 4.85 -0.01 4.24
CA PHE A 238 4.09 1.24 4.20
C PHE A 238 4.84 2.40 4.86
N VAL A 239 5.38 2.16 6.07
CA VAL A 239 6.19 3.16 6.78
C VAL A 239 7.44 3.55 6.00
N ALA A 240 8.10 2.58 5.33
CA ALA A 240 9.24 2.88 4.46
C ALA A 240 8.87 3.88 3.37
N GLY A 241 7.73 3.67 2.70
CA GLY A 241 7.21 4.60 1.69
C GLY A 241 6.95 5.99 2.24
N ALA A 242 6.27 6.09 3.38
CA ALA A 242 5.96 7.36 4.02
C ALA A 242 7.23 8.13 4.45
N VAL A 243 8.25 7.42 4.96
CA VAL A 243 9.55 8.02 5.33
C VAL A 243 10.28 8.54 4.10
N VAL A 244 10.31 7.76 3.02
CA VAL A 244 10.95 8.19 1.76
C VAL A 244 10.24 9.41 1.18
N ARG A 245 8.92 9.43 1.18
CA ARG A 245 8.13 10.60 0.76
C ARG A 245 8.49 11.86 1.54
N ALA A 246 8.58 11.74 2.86
CA ALA A 246 8.90 12.84 3.75
C ALA A 246 10.36 13.31 3.62
N ALA A 247 11.30 12.42 3.28
CA ALA A 247 12.73 12.70 3.19
C ALA A 247 13.14 13.45 1.91
N LEU A 248 12.33 13.38 0.85
CA LEU A 248 12.68 13.92 -0.46
C LEU A 248 11.97 15.24 -0.76
N PRO A 249 12.64 16.20 -1.46
CA PRO A 249 11.98 17.37 -1.99
C PRO A 249 10.92 17.03 -3.04
N HIS A 250 9.84 17.81 -3.11
CA HIS A 250 8.71 17.55 -4.02
C HIS A 250 9.11 17.36 -5.49
N HIS A 251 10.10 18.10 -5.98
CA HIS A 251 10.57 17.99 -7.38
C HIS A 251 11.26 16.66 -7.72
N GLN A 252 11.62 15.86 -6.71
CA GLN A 252 12.24 14.54 -6.90
C GLN A 252 11.21 13.39 -6.81
N HIS A 253 10.02 13.66 -6.31
CA HIS A 253 8.99 12.63 -6.10
C HIS A 253 8.60 11.93 -7.39
N GLU A 254 8.29 12.67 -8.45
CA GLU A 254 7.87 12.07 -9.73
C GLU A 254 8.96 11.20 -10.35
N ALA A 255 10.22 11.66 -10.30
CA ALA A 255 11.34 10.91 -10.87
C ALA A 255 11.60 9.60 -10.13
N LEU A 256 11.44 9.58 -8.79
CA LEU A 256 11.55 8.35 -8.01
C LEU A 256 10.33 7.47 -8.20
N LEU A 257 9.12 8.05 -8.16
CA LEU A 257 7.86 7.32 -8.33
C LEU A 257 7.84 6.56 -9.66
N THR A 258 8.21 7.21 -10.78
CA THR A 258 8.29 6.56 -12.10
C THR A 258 9.16 5.29 -12.09
N ARG A 259 10.23 5.28 -11.30
CA ARG A 259 11.13 4.11 -11.21
C ARG A 259 10.55 3.02 -10.31
N LEU A 260 9.93 3.43 -9.20
CA LEU A 260 9.24 2.52 -8.30
C LEU A 260 8.04 1.88 -9.00
N ASP A 261 7.28 2.66 -9.78
CA ASP A 261 6.17 2.17 -10.60
C ASP A 261 6.65 1.17 -11.65
N GLY A 262 7.76 1.44 -12.33
CA GLY A 262 8.35 0.52 -13.30
C GLY A 262 8.74 -0.83 -12.69
N LEU A 263 9.32 -0.83 -11.49
CA LEU A 263 9.64 -2.07 -10.76
C LEU A 263 8.38 -2.71 -10.16
N GLY A 264 7.51 -1.89 -9.56
CA GLY A 264 6.29 -2.33 -8.90
C GLY A 264 5.27 -2.87 -9.90
N TYR A 265 4.62 -1.98 -10.62
CA TYR A 265 3.55 -2.34 -11.57
C TYR A 265 4.08 -3.04 -12.83
N GLY A 266 5.34 -2.83 -13.22
CA GLY A 266 5.95 -3.51 -14.36
C GLY A 266 6.37 -4.95 -14.07
N PHE A 267 6.55 -5.35 -12.81
CA PHE A 267 7.12 -6.66 -12.49
C PHE A 267 6.54 -7.32 -11.23
N LEU A 268 6.72 -6.72 -10.04
CA LEU A 268 6.46 -7.40 -8.76
C LEU A 268 4.99 -7.45 -8.37
N ILE A 269 4.27 -6.34 -8.52
CA ILE A 269 2.87 -6.23 -8.10
C ILE A 269 1.94 -7.15 -8.90
N PRO A 270 2.07 -7.30 -10.23
CA PRO A 270 1.28 -8.27 -10.98
C PRO A 270 1.46 -9.70 -10.51
N ILE A 271 2.65 -10.09 -10.03
CA ILE A 271 2.89 -11.45 -9.48
C ILE A 271 2.11 -11.66 -8.18
N PHE A 272 1.89 -10.59 -7.41
CA PHE A 272 1.06 -10.65 -6.20
C PHE A 272 -0.44 -10.81 -6.56
N PHE A 273 -0.92 -10.16 -7.60
CA PHE A 273 -2.34 -10.24 -8.00
C PHE A 273 -2.72 -11.53 -8.70
N ILE A 274 -1.77 -12.18 -9.37
CA ILE A 274 -1.93 -13.46 -10.08
C ILE A 274 -1.66 -14.63 -9.15
#